data_2fdc6a15d5250df4dcdaa559e9564598
#
_entry.id   2fdc6a15d5250df4dcdaa559e9564598
#
_cell.length_a   1.000
_cell.length_b   1.000
_cell.length_c   1.000
_cell.angle_alpha   90.00
_cell.angle_beta   90.00
_cell.angle_gamma   90.00
#
_symmetry.space_group_name_H-M   'P 1'
#
loop_
_entity.id
_entity.type
_entity.pdbx_description
1 polymer ?
#
loop_
_entity_poly.entity_id
_entity_poly.type
_entity_poly.pdbx_seq_one_letter_code
_entity_poly.pdbx_strand_id
1 'polypeptide(L)'
;VVHWLPRWPVVDGLPEGISPSTLWLGLVFSGLVAPIIEEVYFRGFLMPRIPAADVWTPAVNAALFSIYHFFAPWNYVSIFVAFLPLAYYVRLKGKLLPAIITHCLFNSVGIVVALVGLS
;
A
#
# COMPACT_ATOMS: atom_id res chain seq x y z
N VAL A 1 -20.17 -2.90 13.88
CA VAL A 1 -19.01 -3.47 13.16
C VAL A 1 -19.25 -3.29 11.67
N VAL A 2 -18.37 -2.58 11.02
CA VAL A 2 -18.52 -2.20 9.61
C VAL A 2 -17.86 -3.26 8.74
N HIS A 3 -18.58 -4.33 8.43
CA HIS A 3 -18.07 -5.47 7.68
C HIS A 3 -17.79 -5.19 6.18
N TRP A 4 -18.25 -4.05 5.69
CA TRP A 4 -18.08 -3.67 4.29
C TRP A 4 -16.90 -2.73 4.04
N LEU A 5 -16.22 -2.24 5.08
CA LEU A 5 -14.97 -1.49 4.88
C LEU A 5 -13.88 -2.45 4.36
N PRO A 6 -13.14 -2.03 3.34
CA PRO A 6 -11.99 -2.81 2.89
C PRO A 6 -11.07 -3.08 4.06
N ARG A 7 -10.77 -4.35 4.31
CA ARG A 7 -9.75 -4.68 5.30
C ARG A 7 -8.40 -4.20 4.80
N TRP A 8 -7.69 -3.48 5.64
CA TRP A 8 -6.35 -3.05 5.31
C TRP A 8 -5.43 -4.26 5.33
N PRO A 9 -4.63 -4.50 4.26
CA PRO A 9 -3.75 -5.68 4.22
C PRO A 9 -2.79 -5.78 5.40
N VAL A 10 -2.46 -4.63 6.00
CA VAL A 10 -1.57 -4.53 7.16
C VAL A 10 -2.22 -5.06 8.43
N VAL A 11 -3.54 -5.06 8.50
CA VAL A 11 -4.30 -5.43 9.71
C VAL A 11 -4.61 -6.90 9.78
N ASP A 12 -4.80 -7.54 8.63
CA ASP A 12 -5.15 -8.95 8.57
C ASP A 12 -4.03 -9.88 9.10
N GLY A 13 -2.83 -9.35 9.30
CA GLY A 13 -1.70 -10.09 9.88
C GLY A 13 -1.42 -9.79 11.35
N LEU A 14 -2.20 -8.92 12.00
CA LEU A 14 -1.97 -8.57 13.40
C LEU A 14 -2.72 -9.54 14.33
N PRO A 15 -2.02 -10.21 15.26
CA PRO A 15 -2.67 -11.10 16.22
C PRO A 15 -3.53 -10.34 17.22
N GLU A 16 -4.57 -10.98 17.71
CA GLU A 16 -5.38 -10.47 18.81
C GLU A 16 -4.50 -10.20 20.05
N GLY A 17 -4.68 -9.05 20.70
CA GLY A 17 -3.95 -8.71 21.91
C GLY A 17 -2.57 -8.09 21.67
N ILE A 18 -2.46 -7.18 20.71
CA ILE A 18 -1.20 -6.51 20.34
C ILE A 18 -0.61 -5.73 21.52
N SER A 19 0.65 -6.04 21.86
CA SER A 19 1.42 -5.27 22.84
C SER A 19 1.93 -3.95 22.21
N PRO A 20 2.27 -2.93 23.03
CA PRO A 20 2.88 -1.69 22.51
C PRO A 20 4.14 -1.91 21.67
N SER A 21 4.98 -2.88 22.03
CA SER A 21 6.16 -3.24 21.23
C SER A 21 5.79 -3.80 19.85
N THR A 22 4.76 -4.65 19.77
CA THR A 22 4.25 -5.18 18.50
C THR A 22 3.69 -4.06 17.64
N LEU A 23 2.99 -3.08 18.23
CA LEU A 23 2.52 -1.89 17.53
C LEU A 23 3.67 -1.11 16.90
N TRP A 24 4.71 -0.81 17.69
CA TRP A 24 5.87 -0.05 17.19
C TRP A 24 6.59 -0.80 16.08
N LEU A 25 6.78 -2.11 16.22
CA LEU A 25 7.36 -2.94 15.17
C LEU A 25 6.49 -2.94 13.91
N GLY A 26 5.17 -3.04 14.06
CA GLY A 26 4.23 -2.94 12.95
C GLY A 26 4.31 -1.60 12.22
N LEU A 27 4.34 -0.48 12.97
CA LEU A 27 4.50 0.85 12.41
C LEU A 27 5.82 1.02 11.66
N VAL A 28 6.93 0.53 12.23
CA VAL A 28 8.24 0.64 11.59
C VAL A 28 8.30 -0.21 10.32
N PHE A 29 7.95 -1.49 10.39
CA PHE A 29 8.10 -2.39 9.24
C PHE A 29 7.00 -2.21 8.20
N SER A 30 5.74 -2.17 8.60
CA SER A 30 4.61 -2.07 7.67
C SER A 30 4.21 -0.64 7.34
N GLY A 31 4.49 0.31 8.21
CA GLY A 31 4.19 1.73 8.01
C GLY A 31 5.31 2.51 7.36
N LEU A 32 6.55 2.04 7.41
CA LEU A 32 7.71 2.77 6.90
C LEU A 32 8.57 1.92 5.95
N VAL A 33 9.11 0.80 6.42
CA VAL A 33 10.09 0.02 5.63
C VAL A 33 9.44 -0.61 4.40
N ALA A 34 8.33 -1.31 4.56
CA ALA A 34 7.65 -1.97 3.45
C ALA A 34 7.17 -0.96 2.39
N PRO A 35 6.48 0.15 2.74
CA PRO A 35 6.11 1.15 1.75
C PRO A 35 7.29 1.74 0.97
N ILE A 36 8.42 2.01 1.63
CA ILE A 36 9.61 2.51 0.95
C ILE A 36 10.10 1.50 -0.08
N ILE A 37 10.25 0.25 0.31
CA ILE A 37 10.72 -0.83 -0.57
C ILE A 37 9.72 -1.02 -1.73
N GLU A 38 8.44 -1.04 -1.44
CA GLU A 38 7.40 -1.25 -2.44
C GLU A 38 7.36 -0.10 -3.47
N GLU A 39 7.43 1.14 -3.03
CA GLU A 39 7.44 2.28 -3.95
C GLU A 39 8.71 2.33 -4.79
N VAL A 40 9.87 2.09 -4.20
CA VAL A 40 11.14 2.03 -4.93
C VAL A 40 11.09 0.93 -5.98
N TYR A 41 10.57 -0.25 -5.64
CA TYR A 41 10.47 -1.37 -6.58
C TYR A 41 9.39 -1.12 -7.65
N PHE A 42 8.15 -0.89 -7.26
CA PHE A 42 7.03 -0.84 -8.21
C PHE A 42 7.04 0.43 -9.06
N ARG A 43 7.27 1.60 -8.47
CA ARG A 43 7.23 2.88 -9.18
C ARG A 43 8.59 3.32 -9.68
N GLY A 44 9.64 3.03 -8.92
CA GLY A 44 10.99 3.40 -9.31
C GLY A 44 11.62 2.45 -10.31
N PHE A 45 11.52 1.14 -10.08
CA PHE A 45 12.18 0.13 -10.92
C PHE A 45 11.25 -0.47 -11.97
N LEU A 46 10.10 -1.01 -11.56
CA LEU A 46 9.23 -1.81 -12.43
C LEU A 46 8.48 -0.95 -13.45
N MET A 47 7.86 0.13 -13.01
CA MET A 47 6.97 0.92 -13.87
C MET A 47 7.63 1.40 -15.17
N PRO A 48 8.88 1.91 -15.17
CA PRO A 48 9.55 2.31 -16.41
C PRO A 48 9.83 1.15 -17.37
N ARG A 49 9.78 -0.08 -16.89
CA ARG A 49 10.08 -1.32 -17.64
C ARG A 49 8.85 -2.04 -18.15
N ILE A 50 7.66 -1.56 -17.83
CA ILE A 50 6.41 -2.17 -18.30
C ILE A 50 6.24 -1.86 -19.80
N PRO A 51 6.12 -2.90 -20.67
CA PRO A 51 5.98 -2.72 -22.11
C PRO A 51 4.53 -2.39 -22.48
N ALA A 52 4.06 -1.22 -22.09
CA ALA A 52 2.72 -0.72 -22.38
C ALA A 52 2.78 0.72 -22.85
N ALA A 53 1.72 1.19 -23.53
CA ALA A 53 1.61 2.60 -23.89
C ALA A 53 1.59 3.47 -22.62
N ASP A 54 2.21 4.66 -22.69
CA ASP A 54 2.42 5.54 -21.54
C ASP A 54 1.15 5.78 -20.70
N VAL A 55 0.01 5.91 -21.36
CA VAL A 55 -1.28 6.13 -20.68
C VAL A 55 -1.74 4.92 -19.86
N TRP A 56 -1.34 3.71 -20.24
CA TRP A 56 -1.73 2.47 -19.56
C TRP A 56 -0.71 1.95 -18.56
N THR A 57 0.54 2.40 -18.68
CA THR A 57 1.64 1.93 -17.81
C THR A 57 1.31 2.08 -16.32
N PRO A 58 0.79 3.22 -15.83
CA PRO A 58 0.43 3.33 -14.41
C PRO A 58 -0.71 2.38 -14.01
N ALA A 59 -1.69 2.13 -14.88
CA ALA A 59 -2.78 1.20 -14.60
C ALA A 59 -2.28 -0.23 -14.50
N VAL A 60 -1.39 -0.66 -15.41
CA VAL A 60 -0.75 -1.98 -15.35
C VAL A 60 0.10 -2.09 -14.07
N ASN A 61 0.85 -1.06 -13.74
CA ASN A 61 1.65 -1.02 -12.52
C ASN A 61 0.79 -1.15 -11.26
N ALA A 62 -0.31 -0.40 -11.16
CA ALA A 62 -1.25 -0.49 -10.04
C ALA A 62 -1.90 -1.89 -9.94
N ALA A 63 -2.22 -2.51 -11.08
CA ALA A 63 -2.75 -3.87 -11.12
C ALA A 63 -1.73 -4.89 -10.61
N LEU A 64 -0.48 -4.80 -11.04
CA LEU A 64 0.60 -5.67 -10.56
C LEU A 64 0.86 -5.47 -9.06
N PHE A 65 0.85 -4.23 -8.60
CA PHE A 65 0.97 -3.92 -7.18
C PHE A 65 -0.18 -4.52 -6.37
N SER A 66 -1.40 -4.44 -6.87
CA SER A 66 -2.56 -5.06 -6.24
C SER A 66 -2.43 -6.58 -6.16
N ILE A 67 -2.07 -7.24 -7.25
CA ILE A 67 -1.91 -8.70 -7.33
C ILE A 67 -0.75 -9.18 -6.44
N TYR A 68 0.28 -8.38 -6.25
CA TYR A 68 1.37 -8.66 -5.32
C TYR A 68 0.85 -8.97 -3.90
N HIS A 69 -0.30 -8.43 -3.52
CA HIS A 69 -0.96 -8.71 -2.24
C HIS A 69 -1.80 -10.00 -2.30
N PHE A 70 -1.24 -11.06 -2.86
CA PHE A 70 -1.92 -12.35 -3.08
C PHE A 70 -2.42 -13.02 -1.80
N PHE A 71 -1.84 -12.67 -0.66
CA PHE A 71 -2.26 -13.14 0.66
C PHE A 71 -3.60 -12.53 1.14
N ALA A 72 -4.07 -11.47 0.48
CA ALA A 72 -5.31 -10.77 0.79
C ALA A 72 -6.10 -10.44 -0.49
N PRO A 73 -6.55 -11.48 -1.26
CA PRO A 73 -7.17 -11.25 -2.56
C PRO A 73 -8.47 -10.45 -2.50
N TRP A 74 -9.16 -10.44 -1.36
CA TRP A 74 -10.34 -9.62 -1.13
C TRP A 74 -10.04 -8.11 -1.14
N ASN A 75 -8.77 -7.71 -1.08
CA ASN A 75 -8.33 -6.33 -1.12
C ASN A 75 -7.84 -5.87 -2.51
N TYR A 76 -7.85 -6.73 -3.52
CA TYR A 76 -7.30 -6.39 -4.84
C TYR A 76 -7.92 -5.12 -5.43
N VAL A 77 -9.24 -5.01 -5.41
CA VAL A 77 -9.94 -3.86 -5.99
C VAL A 77 -9.63 -2.58 -5.20
N SER A 78 -9.69 -2.64 -3.88
CA SER A 78 -9.42 -1.46 -3.03
C SER A 78 -7.98 -1.00 -3.14
N ILE A 79 -7.01 -1.90 -3.18
CA ILE A 79 -5.60 -1.56 -3.38
C ILE A 79 -5.39 -0.94 -4.76
N PHE A 80 -5.96 -1.54 -5.81
CA PHE A 80 -5.87 -0.99 -7.15
C PHE A 80 -6.41 0.44 -7.22
N VAL A 81 -7.62 0.66 -6.72
CA VAL A 81 -8.26 1.98 -6.73
C VAL A 81 -7.48 2.99 -5.90
N ALA A 82 -6.98 2.60 -4.74
CA ALA A 82 -6.24 3.51 -3.86
C ALA A 82 -4.88 3.92 -4.44
N PHE A 83 -4.17 3.00 -5.09
CA PHE A 83 -2.82 3.24 -5.60
C PHE A 83 -2.74 3.64 -7.07
N LEU A 84 -3.85 3.58 -7.80
CA LEU A 84 -3.90 4.02 -9.19
C LEU A 84 -3.54 5.50 -9.36
N PRO A 85 -4.12 6.45 -8.59
CA PRO A 85 -3.72 7.85 -8.67
C PRO A 85 -2.24 8.07 -8.36
N LEU A 86 -1.69 7.31 -7.42
CA LEU A 86 -0.30 7.40 -7.01
C LEU A 86 0.65 6.98 -8.15
N ALA A 87 0.31 5.90 -8.85
CA ALA A 87 1.06 5.44 -10.01
C ALA A 87 1.05 6.49 -11.14
N TYR A 88 -0.10 7.08 -11.43
CA TYR A 88 -0.20 8.16 -12.41
C TYR A 88 0.60 9.40 -12.00
N TYR A 89 0.54 9.77 -10.73
CA TYR A 89 1.32 10.89 -10.21
C TYR A 89 2.82 10.71 -10.46
N VAL A 90 3.36 9.54 -10.08
CA VAL A 90 4.79 9.24 -10.27
C VAL A 90 5.15 9.25 -11.76
N ARG A 91 4.29 8.67 -12.62
CA ARG A 91 4.54 8.64 -14.06
C ARG A 91 4.56 10.03 -14.67
N LEU A 92 3.61 10.89 -14.30
CA LEU A 92 3.48 12.24 -14.85
C LEU A 92 4.50 13.22 -14.29
N LYS A 93 4.84 13.11 -13.00
CA LYS A 93 5.73 14.07 -12.33
C LYS A 93 7.17 13.60 -12.23
N GLY A 94 7.42 12.30 -12.37
CA GLY A 94 8.75 11.73 -12.22
C GLY A 94 9.33 11.85 -10.82
N LYS A 95 8.47 11.98 -9.79
CA LYS A 95 8.88 12.17 -8.40
C LYS A 95 8.39 11.01 -7.55
N LEU A 96 9.32 10.27 -6.97
CA LEU A 96 9.04 9.10 -6.15
C LEU A 96 8.77 9.46 -4.67
N LEU A 97 9.44 10.47 -4.14
CA LEU A 97 9.37 10.82 -2.72
C LEU A 97 7.94 11.14 -2.22
N PRO A 98 7.12 11.95 -2.92
CA PRO A 98 5.73 12.15 -2.49
C PRO A 98 4.91 10.86 -2.45
N ALA A 99 5.17 9.93 -3.36
CA ALA A 99 4.50 8.62 -3.36
C ALA A 99 4.91 7.79 -2.15
N ILE A 100 6.20 7.78 -1.80
CA ILE A 100 6.71 7.10 -0.60
C ILE A 100 6.05 7.68 0.65
N ILE A 101 6.02 9.00 0.79
CA ILE A 101 5.41 9.68 1.95
C ILE A 101 3.92 9.33 2.05
N THR A 102 3.19 9.44 0.95
CA THR A 102 1.75 9.15 0.90
C THR A 102 1.48 7.69 1.28
N HIS A 103 2.26 6.76 0.75
CA HIS A 103 2.11 5.33 1.06
C HIS A 103 2.42 5.02 2.53
N CYS A 104 3.49 5.62 3.07
CA CYS A 104 3.83 5.47 4.49
C CYS A 104 2.70 6.00 5.39
N LEU A 105 2.15 7.17 5.09
CA LEU A 105 1.04 7.74 5.84
C LEU A 105 -0.21 6.88 5.73
N PHE A 106 -0.54 6.41 4.54
CA PHE A 106 -1.69 5.56 4.28
C PHE A 106 -1.63 4.26 5.12
N ASN A 107 -0.51 3.58 5.10
CA ASN A 107 -0.31 2.36 5.89
C ASN A 107 -0.30 2.63 7.39
N SER A 108 0.38 3.68 7.83
CA SER A 108 0.47 4.03 9.26
C SER A 108 -0.89 4.42 9.83
N VAL A 109 -1.67 5.22 9.11
CA VAL A 109 -3.05 5.56 9.51
C VAL A 109 -3.92 4.30 9.54
N GLY A 110 -3.79 3.42 8.57
CA GLY A 110 -4.50 2.14 8.55
C GLY A 110 -4.22 1.29 9.80
N ILE A 111 -2.96 1.20 10.20
CA ILE A 111 -2.56 0.47 11.42
C ILE A 111 -3.20 1.11 12.65
N VAL A 112 -3.09 2.42 12.80
CA VAL A 112 -3.65 3.14 13.97
C VAL A 112 -5.17 3.00 14.03
N VAL A 113 -5.87 3.18 12.91
CA VAL A 113 -7.34 3.04 12.84
C VAL A 113 -7.77 1.62 13.23
N ALA A 114 -7.04 0.62 12.75
CA ALA A 114 -7.34 -0.77 13.10
C ALA A 114 -7.20 -1.03 14.60
N LEU A 115 -6.15 -0.50 15.23
CA LEU A 115 -5.90 -0.68 16.65
C LEU A 115 -6.93 0.05 17.51
N VAL A 116 -7.31 1.27 17.13
CA VAL A 116 -8.36 2.04 17.82
C VAL A 116 -9.73 1.42 17.57
N GLY A 117 -9.99 0.88 16.38
CA GLY A 117 -11.25 0.23 16.03
C GLY A 117 -11.44 -1.14 16.68
N LEU A 118 -10.38 -1.76 17.18
CA LEU A 118 -10.41 -3.03 17.91
C LEU A 118 -10.56 -2.85 19.44
N SER A 119 -10.45 -1.61 19.92
CA SER A 119 -10.64 -1.28 21.33
C SER A 119 -12.14 -0.95 21.67
#